data_e6cdbfb54a19bb429f66fc19e43251d8
#
_entry.id   e6cdbfb54a19bb429f66fc19e43251d8
#
_cell.length_a   1.000
_cell.length_b   1.000
_cell.length_c   1.000
_cell.angle_alpha   90.00
_cell.angle_beta   90.00
_cell.angle_gamma   90.00
#
_symmetry.space_group_name_H-M   'P 1'
#
loop_
_entity.id
_entity.type
_entity.pdbx_description
1 polymer ?
#
loop_
_entity_poly.entity_id
_entity_poly.type
_entity_poly.pdbx_seq_one_letter_code
_entity_poly.pdbx_strand_id
1 'polypeptide(L)'
;MTIISSPYPDIDIPDSAVTPFVLRHAERLGDKPAIICGLTGQQYTYRELAAAIRRTAAGLHARGIRKGQVVGIVSPNLPDFAVAFFAINSLGAIPSTVNPIATAEEIGTQFADSEAVAVFTMPQLLEKCQTAARLASTVREIITFGDAEGATPFSALQEFGDAVPDAQIDPARDVAVLPYSSGTSGIPKGVMLSHRNIVANLMQTQGEIPMLTSDDRIIAVLPFFHIYGMTVILAGGLTQGATIVTLPRFDLELFLRTLQDYRITYANVVPPIVLALAKHPIVSDFDLSALRTVFSGAAPLGDALVSACATRLHVEVRQGYGLTETSPVTNVHPLESPFNHPGSVGPLLAGTEARVVDTATGSDAERGAPGELWIRGPQVMLGYFNKPEATAACMTTEGWFKTGDVAVVDENGWFRIVDRVKELIKYKGLQVAPAELEAVLLSHPSIADAAVIPVPDDEAGEIPKAFVVLRAPLTEADVMAFVAERVSSYKKVRRVEFVDAVPKSPSGKILRRMLVERERKS
;
A
#
# COMPACT_ATOMS: atom_id res chain seq x y z
N MET A 1 27.52 -3.44 15.96
CA MET A 1 26.14 -3.52 15.42
C MET A 1 25.42 -2.25 15.84
N THR A 2 25.08 -1.37 14.91
CA THR A 2 24.40 -0.10 15.20
C THR A 2 22.91 -0.26 14.98
N ILE A 3 22.19 -0.55 16.06
CA ILE A 3 20.73 -0.62 16.05
C ILE A 3 20.18 0.79 16.21
N ILE A 4 19.26 1.16 15.33
CA ILE A 4 18.50 2.41 15.37
C ILE A 4 17.13 2.06 15.91
N SER A 5 16.79 2.57 17.08
CA SER A 5 15.48 2.36 17.70
C SER A 5 14.54 3.53 17.42
N SER A 6 13.23 3.26 17.49
CA SER A 6 12.21 4.31 17.47
C SER A 6 12.47 5.39 18.52
N PRO A 7 12.24 6.68 18.20
CA PRO A 7 12.28 7.76 19.21
C PRO A 7 11.03 7.80 20.10
N TYR A 8 9.97 7.03 19.75
CA TYR A 8 8.73 7.01 20.51
C TYR A 8 8.75 5.92 21.58
N PRO A 9 8.04 6.10 22.70
CA PRO A 9 7.92 5.09 23.74
C PRO A 9 7.30 3.80 23.18
N ASP A 10 7.65 2.68 23.80
CA ASP A 10 7.04 1.39 23.48
C ASP A 10 5.53 1.41 23.73
N ILE A 11 4.80 0.69 22.88
CA ILE A 11 3.34 0.55 22.98
C ILE A 11 2.97 -0.81 23.55
N ASP A 12 1.94 -0.84 24.39
CA ASP A 12 1.33 -2.08 24.85
C ASP A 12 0.34 -2.59 23.79
N ILE A 13 0.70 -3.68 23.12
CA ILE A 13 -0.09 -4.26 22.04
C ILE A 13 -1.10 -5.24 22.68
N PRO A 14 -2.42 -4.97 22.58
CA PRO A 14 -3.42 -5.84 23.18
C PRO A 14 -3.45 -7.22 22.53
N ASP A 15 -3.68 -8.23 23.34
CA ASP A 15 -3.90 -9.61 22.89
C ASP A 15 -5.32 -9.75 22.30
N SER A 16 -5.51 -9.27 21.09
CA SER A 16 -6.81 -9.16 20.43
C SER A 16 -6.72 -9.56 18.97
N ALA A 17 -7.76 -10.23 18.47
CA ALA A 17 -7.95 -10.42 17.04
C ALA A 17 -8.31 -9.09 16.35
N VAL A 18 -8.04 -9.01 15.03
CA VAL A 18 -8.22 -7.78 14.24
C VAL A 18 -9.64 -7.25 14.27
N THR A 19 -10.65 -8.10 14.00
CA THR A 19 -12.04 -7.64 13.91
C THR A 19 -12.58 -7.03 15.20
N PRO A 20 -12.49 -7.69 16.39
CA PRO A 20 -12.92 -7.06 17.64
C PRO A 20 -12.12 -5.79 17.97
N PHE A 21 -10.84 -5.74 17.66
CA PHE A 21 -10.02 -4.55 17.86
C PHE A 21 -10.48 -3.37 16.98
N VAL A 22 -10.75 -3.60 15.70
CA VAL A 22 -11.19 -2.56 14.75
C VAL A 22 -12.59 -2.05 15.14
N LEU A 23 -13.48 -2.93 15.59
CA LEU A 23 -14.87 -2.59 15.92
C LEU A 23 -15.08 -2.22 17.41
N ARG A 24 -14.02 -2.09 18.21
CA ARG A 24 -14.13 -1.84 19.66
C ARG A 24 -14.95 -0.61 20.06
N HIS A 25 -15.11 0.32 19.13
CA HIS A 25 -15.89 1.54 19.34
C HIS A 25 -17.24 1.55 18.62
N ALA A 26 -17.64 0.46 17.94
CA ALA A 26 -18.82 0.42 17.10
C ALA A 26 -20.13 0.74 17.85
N GLU A 27 -20.29 0.21 19.07
CA GLU A 27 -21.47 0.52 19.89
C GLU A 27 -21.54 1.99 20.28
N ARG A 28 -20.42 2.59 20.72
CA ARG A 28 -20.34 3.99 21.11
C ARG A 28 -20.59 4.92 19.93
N LEU A 29 -20.10 4.57 18.76
CA LEU A 29 -20.26 5.37 17.52
C LEU A 29 -21.66 5.19 16.90
N GLY A 30 -22.32 4.06 17.16
CA GLY A 30 -23.73 3.82 16.84
C GLY A 30 -24.09 4.13 15.39
N ASP A 31 -24.92 5.11 15.18
CA ASP A 31 -25.49 5.48 13.87
C ASP A 31 -24.60 6.43 13.06
N LYS A 32 -23.38 6.69 13.52
CA LYS A 32 -22.38 7.42 12.73
C LYS A 32 -22.03 6.63 11.47
N PRO A 33 -21.98 7.26 10.27
CA PRO A 33 -21.50 6.59 9.07
C PRO A 33 -20.06 6.07 9.24
N ALA A 34 -19.87 4.79 9.01
CA ALA A 34 -18.57 4.12 9.06
C ALA A 34 -17.92 4.08 7.66
N ILE A 35 -18.70 3.64 6.67
CA ILE A 35 -18.22 3.49 5.29
C ILE A 35 -19.34 3.83 4.31
N ILE A 36 -19.04 4.63 3.29
CA ILE A 36 -19.96 5.13 2.27
C ILE A 36 -19.37 4.86 0.89
N CYS A 37 -20.17 4.39 -0.07
CA CYS A 37 -19.80 4.38 -1.46
C CYS A 37 -20.01 5.76 -2.07
N GLY A 38 -18.94 6.44 -2.48
CA GLY A 38 -18.99 7.78 -3.04
C GLY A 38 -19.77 7.90 -4.36
N LEU A 39 -20.00 6.77 -5.07
CA LEU A 39 -20.76 6.75 -6.31
C LEU A 39 -22.26 6.50 -6.11
N THR A 40 -22.59 5.54 -5.23
CA THR A 40 -23.99 5.08 -5.10
C THR A 40 -24.69 5.61 -3.87
N GLY A 41 -23.94 6.14 -2.91
CA GLY A 41 -24.44 6.53 -1.59
C GLY A 41 -24.76 5.35 -0.67
N GLN A 42 -24.56 4.09 -1.10
CA GLN A 42 -24.68 2.93 -0.21
C GLN A 42 -23.74 3.10 0.97
N GLN A 43 -24.25 2.86 2.18
CA GLN A 43 -23.47 3.05 3.39
C GLN A 43 -23.82 2.03 4.47
N TYR A 44 -22.87 1.90 5.42
CA TYR A 44 -23.11 1.30 6.71
C TYR A 44 -22.74 2.30 7.81
N THR A 45 -23.58 2.45 8.80
CA THR A 45 -23.20 3.03 10.09
C THR A 45 -22.30 2.04 10.85
N TYR A 46 -21.65 2.48 11.92
CA TYR A 46 -20.82 1.59 12.74
C TYR A 46 -21.63 0.41 13.31
N ARG A 47 -22.85 0.66 13.75
CA ARG A 47 -23.77 -0.36 14.25
C ARG A 47 -24.18 -1.36 13.16
N GLU A 48 -24.57 -0.86 12.01
CA GLU A 48 -24.95 -1.69 10.85
C GLU A 48 -23.79 -2.51 10.33
N LEU A 49 -22.58 -1.91 10.22
CA LEU A 49 -21.38 -2.59 9.81
C LEU A 49 -21.06 -3.77 10.74
N ALA A 50 -21.05 -3.54 12.05
CA ALA A 50 -20.81 -4.59 13.03
C ALA A 50 -21.86 -5.71 12.97
N ALA A 51 -23.13 -5.38 12.78
CA ALA A 51 -24.19 -6.36 12.61
C ALA A 51 -24.06 -7.15 11.29
N ALA A 52 -23.77 -6.48 10.17
CA ALA A 52 -23.57 -7.11 8.88
C ALA A 52 -22.36 -8.07 8.90
N ILE A 53 -21.26 -7.69 9.56
CA ILE A 53 -20.09 -8.54 9.75
C ILE A 53 -20.46 -9.82 10.51
N ARG A 54 -21.20 -9.70 11.63
CA ARG A 54 -21.62 -10.90 12.42
C ARG A 54 -22.52 -11.83 11.60
N ARG A 55 -23.55 -11.29 10.92
CA ARG A 55 -24.45 -12.10 10.10
C ARG A 55 -23.70 -12.80 8.95
N THR A 56 -22.82 -12.07 8.27
CA THR A 56 -22.00 -12.65 7.20
C THR A 56 -21.06 -13.74 7.72
N ALA A 57 -20.45 -13.55 8.88
CA ALA A 57 -19.62 -14.58 9.53
C ALA A 57 -20.44 -15.83 9.88
N ALA A 58 -21.64 -15.67 10.46
CA ALA A 58 -22.54 -16.78 10.73
C ALA A 58 -22.92 -17.54 9.45
N GLY A 59 -23.25 -16.81 8.37
CA GLY A 59 -23.54 -17.38 7.05
C GLY A 59 -22.37 -18.15 6.44
N LEU A 60 -21.16 -17.61 6.52
CA LEU A 60 -19.93 -18.30 6.09
C LEU A 60 -19.68 -19.58 6.91
N HIS A 61 -19.85 -19.49 8.23
CA HIS A 61 -19.71 -20.66 9.11
C HIS A 61 -20.71 -21.75 8.76
N ALA A 62 -21.98 -21.40 8.51
CA ALA A 62 -23.01 -22.35 8.10
C ALA A 62 -22.69 -23.03 6.76
N ARG A 63 -21.96 -22.34 5.88
CA ARG A 63 -21.46 -22.87 4.60
C ARG A 63 -20.13 -23.61 4.70
N GLY A 64 -19.66 -23.87 5.91
CA GLY A 64 -18.49 -24.69 6.18
C GLY A 64 -17.15 -23.97 6.09
N ILE A 65 -17.14 -22.64 6.14
CA ILE A 65 -15.87 -21.89 6.31
C ILE A 65 -15.41 -22.00 7.77
N ARG A 66 -14.14 -22.32 7.96
CA ARG A 66 -13.54 -22.59 9.27
C ARG A 66 -12.20 -21.85 9.42
N LYS A 67 -11.74 -21.75 10.67
CA LYS A 67 -10.42 -21.20 11.03
C LYS A 67 -9.32 -21.80 10.17
N GLY A 68 -8.41 -20.94 9.72
CA GLY A 68 -7.25 -21.29 8.90
C GLY A 68 -7.54 -21.48 7.40
N GLN A 69 -8.79 -21.53 6.98
CA GLN A 69 -9.13 -21.61 5.56
C GLN A 69 -9.02 -20.25 4.89
N VAL A 70 -8.50 -20.23 3.67
CA VAL A 70 -8.35 -19.00 2.89
C VAL A 70 -9.61 -18.73 2.06
N VAL A 71 -10.06 -17.47 2.10
CA VAL A 71 -11.18 -16.97 1.28
C VAL A 71 -10.70 -15.80 0.43
N GLY A 72 -10.79 -15.94 -0.89
CA GLY A 72 -10.40 -14.89 -1.84
C GLY A 72 -11.39 -13.72 -1.85
N ILE A 73 -10.91 -12.49 -2.06
CA ILE A 73 -11.76 -11.32 -2.32
C ILE A 73 -11.24 -10.61 -3.57
N VAL A 74 -11.99 -10.71 -4.68
CA VAL A 74 -11.71 -10.09 -5.98
C VAL A 74 -12.70 -8.96 -6.21
N SER A 75 -12.41 -7.78 -5.69
CA SER A 75 -13.36 -6.65 -5.74
C SER A 75 -12.63 -5.30 -5.70
N PRO A 76 -13.17 -4.27 -6.35
CA PRO A 76 -12.79 -2.89 -6.06
C PRO A 76 -13.26 -2.47 -4.67
N ASN A 77 -13.00 -1.21 -4.30
CA ASN A 77 -13.42 -0.66 -3.01
C ASN A 77 -14.93 -0.48 -2.94
N LEU A 78 -15.57 -1.26 -2.09
CA LEU A 78 -17.01 -1.22 -1.80
C LEU A 78 -17.24 -1.30 -0.28
N PRO A 79 -18.37 -0.79 0.26
CA PRO A 79 -18.75 -1.04 1.64
C PRO A 79 -18.84 -2.54 1.99
N ASP A 80 -19.38 -3.35 1.09
CA ASP A 80 -19.52 -4.81 1.27
C ASP A 80 -18.18 -5.55 1.30
N PHE A 81 -17.12 -4.99 0.69
CA PHE A 81 -15.76 -5.50 0.85
C PHE A 81 -15.35 -5.52 2.33
N ALA A 82 -15.61 -4.43 3.05
CA ALA A 82 -15.29 -4.35 4.48
C ALA A 82 -16.06 -5.39 5.28
N VAL A 83 -17.35 -5.59 4.98
CA VAL A 83 -18.16 -6.62 5.63
C VAL A 83 -17.58 -8.01 5.40
N ALA A 84 -17.29 -8.38 4.15
CA ALA A 84 -16.72 -9.68 3.81
C ALA A 84 -15.34 -9.88 4.48
N PHE A 85 -14.46 -8.90 4.39
CA PHE A 85 -13.11 -8.97 4.96
C PHE A 85 -13.12 -9.25 6.46
N PHE A 86 -13.87 -8.47 7.23
CA PHE A 86 -13.93 -8.63 8.68
C PHE A 86 -14.79 -9.83 9.12
N ALA A 87 -15.76 -10.26 8.32
CA ALA A 87 -16.52 -11.48 8.59
C ALA A 87 -15.65 -12.74 8.45
N ILE A 88 -14.85 -12.84 7.38
CA ILE A 88 -13.87 -13.92 7.20
C ILE A 88 -12.90 -13.94 8.40
N ASN A 89 -12.36 -12.77 8.73
CA ASN A 89 -11.40 -12.61 9.81
C ASN A 89 -11.97 -12.99 11.19
N SER A 90 -13.28 -12.72 11.44
CA SER A 90 -13.98 -13.08 12.69
C SER A 90 -14.03 -14.58 12.94
N LEU A 91 -13.99 -15.39 11.89
CA LEU A 91 -14.00 -16.85 11.98
C LEU A 91 -12.57 -17.43 12.14
N GLY A 92 -11.53 -16.60 12.25
CA GLY A 92 -10.15 -17.04 12.14
C GLY A 92 -9.81 -17.62 10.76
N ALA A 93 -10.69 -17.43 9.76
CA ALA A 93 -10.40 -17.68 8.38
C ALA A 93 -9.57 -16.51 7.79
N ILE A 94 -8.90 -16.74 6.69
CA ILE A 94 -7.86 -15.86 6.17
C ILE A 94 -8.37 -15.19 4.89
N PRO A 95 -8.70 -13.89 4.89
CA PRO A 95 -8.97 -13.18 3.66
C PRO A 95 -7.68 -13.05 2.82
N SER A 96 -7.72 -13.50 1.56
CA SER A 96 -6.69 -13.25 0.56
C SER A 96 -7.24 -12.29 -0.49
N THR A 97 -6.69 -11.09 -0.52
CA THR A 97 -7.19 -10.02 -1.37
C THR A 97 -6.50 -10.03 -2.73
N VAL A 98 -7.29 -9.88 -3.79
CA VAL A 98 -6.84 -10.07 -5.17
C VAL A 98 -7.15 -8.83 -6.00
N ASN A 99 -6.22 -8.45 -6.87
CA ASN A 99 -6.42 -7.35 -7.79
C ASN A 99 -7.53 -7.68 -8.83
N PRO A 100 -8.66 -6.95 -8.87
CA PRO A 100 -9.77 -7.25 -9.76
C PRO A 100 -9.48 -7.00 -11.26
N ILE A 101 -8.43 -6.24 -11.58
CA ILE A 101 -8.02 -6.02 -12.97
C ILE A 101 -7.05 -7.09 -13.49
N ALA A 102 -6.55 -7.99 -12.64
CA ALA A 102 -5.71 -9.10 -13.04
C ALA A 102 -6.44 -10.03 -14.02
N THR A 103 -5.66 -10.78 -14.81
CA THR A 103 -6.22 -11.78 -15.72
C THR A 103 -6.81 -12.97 -14.96
N ALA A 104 -7.66 -13.76 -15.61
CA ALA A 104 -8.20 -14.98 -14.97
C ALA A 104 -7.10 -15.97 -14.59
N GLU A 105 -6.02 -16.04 -15.36
CA GLU A 105 -4.87 -16.90 -15.08
C GLU A 105 -4.09 -16.43 -13.85
N GLU A 106 -3.81 -15.14 -13.73
CA GLU A 106 -3.15 -14.56 -12.56
C GLU A 106 -3.97 -14.75 -11.28
N ILE A 107 -5.30 -14.51 -11.37
CA ILE A 107 -6.23 -14.74 -10.25
C ILE A 107 -6.24 -16.22 -9.86
N GLY A 108 -6.34 -17.13 -10.86
CA GLY A 108 -6.35 -18.57 -10.64
C GLY A 108 -5.05 -19.10 -10.04
N THR A 109 -3.91 -18.54 -10.46
CA THR A 109 -2.61 -18.83 -9.86
C THR A 109 -2.58 -18.43 -8.38
N GLN A 110 -3.11 -17.25 -8.03
CA GLN A 110 -3.20 -16.83 -6.63
C GLN A 110 -4.15 -17.70 -5.82
N PHE A 111 -5.31 -18.11 -6.38
CA PHE A 111 -6.23 -19.03 -5.70
C PHE A 111 -5.58 -20.39 -5.42
N ALA A 112 -4.84 -20.93 -6.40
CA ALA A 112 -4.14 -22.20 -6.24
C ALA A 112 -3.02 -22.11 -5.22
N ASP A 113 -2.17 -21.07 -5.29
CA ASP A 113 -1.05 -20.86 -4.35
C ASP A 113 -1.53 -20.60 -2.92
N SER A 114 -2.65 -19.90 -2.74
CA SER A 114 -3.26 -19.62 -1.43
C SER A 114 -4.17 -20.73 -0.91
N GLU A 115 -4.46 -21.75 -1.71
CA GLU A 115 -5.42 -22.83 -1.37
C GLU A 115 -6.83 -22.28 -1.03
N ALA A 116 -7.26 -21.23 -1.73
CA ALA A 116 -8.54 -20.58 -1.46
C ALA A 116 -9.72 -21.56 -1.60
N VAL A 117 -10.63 -21.58 -0.62
CA VAL A 117 -11.79 -22.49 -0.61
C VAL A 117 -13.10 -21.84 -1.06
N ALA A 118 -13.18 -20.50 -0.99
CA ALA A 118 -14.30 -19.70 -1.46
C ALA A 118 -13.81 -18.36 -1.97
N VAL A 119 -14.62 -17.65 -2.77
CA VAL A 119 -14.25 -16.36 -3.37
C VAL A 119 -15.42 -15.40 -3.31
N PHE A 120 -15.17 -14.19 -2.81
CA PHE A 120 -16.07 -13.05 -2.97
C PHE A 120 -15.70 -12.27 -4.23
N THR A 121 -16.72 -11.87 -5.02
CA THR A 121 -16.51 -11.06 -6.22
C THR A 121 -17.73 -10.22 -6.56
N MET A 122 -17.66 -9.42 -7.62
CA MET A 122 -18.80 -8.69 -8.16
C MET A 122 -19.46 -9.47 -9.30
N PRO A 123 -20.76 -9.24 -9.59
CA PRO A 123 -21.43 -9.83 -10.74
C PRO A 123 -20.66 -9.66 -12.05
N GLN A 124 -20.09 -8.46 -12.28
CA GLN A 124 -19.34 -8.13 -13.51
C GLN A 124 -18.01 -8.89 -13.65
N LEU A 125 -17.50 -9.46 -12.57
CA LEU A 125 -16.25 -10.23 -12.54
C LEU A 125 -16.49 -11.74 -12.38
N LEU A 126 -17.76 -12.18 -12.31
CA LEU A 126 -18.12 -13.57 -12.03
C LEU A 126 -17.51 -14.54 -13.03
N GLU A 127 -17.68 -14.31 -14.34
CA GLU A 127 -17.14 -15.17 -15.39
C GLU A 127 -15.61 -15.31 -15.30
N LYS A 128 -14.93 -14.18 -15.02
CA LYS A 128 -13.47 -14.18 -14.79
C LYS A 128 -13.09 -15.02 -13.58
N CYS A 129 -13.80 -14.89 -12.47
CA CYS A 129 -13.54 -15.66 -11.25
C CYS A 129 -13.90 -17.14 -11.41
N GLN A 130 -14.96 -17.48 -12.15
CA GLN A 130 -15.29 -18.87 -12.49
C GLN A 130 -14.19 -19.51 -13.34
N THR A 131 -13.64 -18.77 -14.30
CA THR A 131 -12.51 -19.24 -15.12
C THR A 131 -11.26 -19.43 -14.25
N ALA A 132 -10.96 -18.49 -13.36
CA ALA A 132 -9.85 -18.59 -12.42
C ALA A 132 -10.01 -19.78 -11.46
N ALA A 133 -11.22 -20.01 -10.94
CA ALA A 133 -11.52 -21.11 -10.03
C ALA A 133 -11.29 -22.49 -10.64
N ARG A 134 -11.39 -22.64 -11.98
CA ARG A 134 -11.05 -23.90 -12.66
C ARG A 134 -9.57 -24.27 -12.56
N LEU A 135 -8.69 -23.28 -12.31
CA LEU A 135 -7.26 -23.49 -12.10
C LEU A 135 -6.91 -23.83 -10.65
N ALA A 136 -7.88 -23.68 -9.72
CA ALA A 136 -7.71 -23.91 -8.30
C ALA A 136 -8.78 -24.87 -7.79
N SER A 137 -8.45 -26.18 -7.74
CA SER A 137 -9.39 -27.25 -7.35
C SER A 137 -9.96 -27.13 -5.94
N THR A 138 -9.42 -26.25 -5.11
CA THR A 138 -9.86 -25.98 -3.73
C THR A 138 -11.08 -25.07 -3.66
N VAL A 139 -11.31 -24.20 -4.67
CA VAL A 139 -12.44 -23.26 -4.71
C VAL A 139 -13.73 -24.02 -4.95
N ARG A 140 -14.60 -24.04 -3.96
CA ARG A 140 -15.89 -24.75 -4.01
C ARG A 140 -17.11 -23.84 -4.05
N GLU A 141 -16.94 -22.54 -3.81
CA GLU A 141 -18.04 -21.57 -3.79
C GLU A 141 -17.56 -20.19 -4.27
N ILE A 142 -18.40 -19.53 -5.06
CA ILE A 142 -18.24 -18.12 -5.43
C ILE A 142 -19.45 -17.36 -4.91
N ILE A 143 -19.19 -16.26 -4.20
CA ILE A 143 -20.18 -15.38 -3.59
C ILE A 143 -20.08 -14.02 -4.29
N THR A 144 -21.21 -13.44 -4.70
CA THR A 144 -21.23 -12.17 -5.42
C THR A 144 -21.87 -11.05 -4.61
N PHE A 145 -21.23 -9.88 -4.61
CA PHE A 145 -21.80 -8.62 -4.10
C PHE A 145 -22.90 -8.13 -5.05
N GLY A 146 -24.10 -8.71 -4.91
CA GLY A 146 -25.25 -8.56 -5.78
C GLY A 146 -25.67 -9.90 -6.39
N ASP A 147 -26.82 -9.89 -7.09
CA ASP A 147 -27.38 -11.09 -7.69
C ASP A 147 -26.69 -11.45 -9.00
N ALA A 148 -26.32 -12.71 -9.17
CA ALA A 148 -25.75 -13.26 -10.39
C ALA A 148 -26.07 -14.76 -10.50
N GLU A 149 -26.46 -15.19 -11.69
CA GLU A 149 -26.73 -16.62 -11.96
C GLU A 149 -25.41 -17.43 -11.85
N GLY A 150 -25.47 -18.56 -11.17
CA GLY A 150 -24.31 -19.44 -10.99
C GLY A 150 -23.38 -19.04 -9.84
N ALA A 151 -23.78 -18.13 -8.97
CA ALA A 151 -23.08 -17.77 -7.75
C ALA A 151 -24.05 -17.60 -6.56
N THR A 152 -23.53 -17.68 -5.36
CA THR A 152 -24.30 -17.37 -4.14
C THR A 152 -24.38 -15.85 -3.97
N PRO A 153 -25.57 -15.23 -3.86
CA PRO A 153 -25.67 -13.81 -3.59
C PRO A 153 -25.20 -13.50 -2.14
N PHE A 154 -24.49 -12.39 -1.97
CA PHE A 154 -23.99 -11.93 -0.67
C PHE A 154 -25.14 -11.78 0.36
N SER A 155 -26.31 -11.33 -0.08
CA SER A 155 -27.51 -11.21 0.75
C SER A 155 -27.89 -12.52 1.45
N ALA A 156 -27.71 -13.66 0.81
CA ALA A 156 -28.01 -14.97 1.39
C ALA A 156 -27.14 -15.30 2.61
N LEU A 157 -25.95 -14.70 2.76
CA LEU A 157 -25.14 -14.84 3.96
C LEU A 157 -25.69 -14.01 5.13
N GLN A 158 -26.48 -12.99 4.84
CA GLN A 158 -27.02 -12.07 5.84
C GLN A 158 -28.37 -12.54 6.45
N GLU A 159 -28.94 -13.62 5.89
CA GLU A 159 -30.17 -14.24 6.40
C GLU A 159 -29.94 -15.08 7.65
N PHE A 160 -28.69 -15.42 7.96
CA PHE A 160 -28.32 -16.14 9.17
C PHE A 160 -28.34 -15.20 10.39
N GLY A 161 -28.56 -15.78 11.56
CA GLY A 161 -28.46 -15.03 12.82
C GLY A 161 -27.06 -14.42 13.02
N ASP A 162 -26.86 -13.64 14.06
CA ASP A 162 -25.62 -12.93 14.37
C ASP A 162 -24.69 -13.65 15.36
N ALA A 163 -24.99 -14.90 15.69
CA ALA A 163 -24.16 -15.72 16.56
C ALA A 163 -22.94 -16.25 15.79
N VAL A 164 -21.79 -15.63 16.02
CA VAL A 164 -20.51 -16.06 15.47
C VAL A 164 -19.86 -17.04 16.46
N PRO A 165 -19.46 -18.25 16.01
CA PRO A 165 -18.70 -19.17 16.85
C PRO A 165 -17.37 -18.56 17.30
N ASP A 166 -17.00 -18.87 18.56
CA ASP A 166 -15.69 -18.50 19.06
C ASP A 166 -14.60 -19.32 18.34
N ALA A 167 -13.83 -18.66 17.49
CA ALA A 167 -12.80 -19.29 16.67
C ALA A 167 -11.50 -19.61 17.45
N GLN A 168 -11.42 -19.25 18.74
CA GLN A 168 -10.22 -19.43 19.56
C GLN A 168 -8.96 -18.96 18.84
N ILE A 169 -8.97 -17.69 18.41
CA ILE A 169 -7.87 -17.09 17.66
C ILE A 169 -6.68 -16.83 18.58
N ASP A 170 -5.49 -17.31 18.20
CA ASP A 170 -4.21 -16.93 18.79
C ASP A 170 -3.66 -15.73 17.99
N PRO A 171 -3.71 -14.48 18.52
CA PRO A 171 -3.32 -13.30 17.77
C PRO A 171 -1.87 -13.29 17.30
N ALA A 172 -0.98 -13.99 17.99
CA ALA A 172 0.43 -14.01 17.65
C ALA A 172 0.78 -15.00 16.51
N ARG A 173 -0.02 -16.06 16.38
CA ARG A 173 0.28 -17.19 15.49
C ARG A 173 -0.67 -17.34 14.32
N ASP A 174 -1.97 -17.05 14.54
CA ASP A 174 -2.98 -17.18 13.50
C ASP A 174 -2.84 -16.06 12.47
N VAL A 175 -2.88 -16.46 11.20
CA VAL A 175 -2.80 -15.52 10.07
C VAL A 175 -4.12 -14.76 9.95
N ALA A 176 -4.07 -13.44 10.05
CA ALA A 176 -5.21 -12.56 9.92
C ALA A 176 -5.52 -12.21 8.46
N VAL A 177 -4.52 -12.14 7.61
CA VAL A 177 -4.67 -11.80 6.20
C VAL A 177 -3.49 -12.31 5.39
N LEU A 178 -3.76 -12.67 4.12
CA LEU A 178 -2.78 -13.16 3.17
C LEU A 178 -2.77 -12.27 1.90
N PRO A 179 -2.23 -11.05 1.97
CA PRO A 179 -2.03 -10.22 0.79
C PRO A 179 -0.87 -10.74 -0.04
N TYR A 180 -0.89 -10.49 -1.35
CA TYR A 180 0.18 -10.89 -2.26
C TYR A 180 1.09 -9.70 -2.57
N SER A 181 2.39 -9.94 -2.45
CA SER A 181 3.47 -9.00 -2.78
C SER A 181 4.36 -9.62 -3.85
N SER A 182 4.78 -8.82 -4.84
CA SER A 182 5.79 -9.26 -5.81
C SER A 182 7.17 -9.41 -5.18
N GLY A 183 7.36 -8.87 -3.97
CA GLY A 183 8.62 -8.92 -3.25
C GLY A 183 9.80 -8.47 -4.11
N THR A 184 11.00 -8.91 -3.75
CA THR A 184 12.24 -8.65 -4.51
C THR A 184 12.45 -9.59 -5.70
N SER A 185 11.72 -10.71 -5.78
CA SER A 185 11.89 -11.74 -6.84
C SER A 185 10.99 -11.54 -8.07
N GLY A 186 10.01 -10.64 -7.99
CA GLY A 186 9.06 -10.37 -9.09
C GLY A 186 7.91 -11.37 -9.23
N ILE A 187 7.96 -12.53 -8.56
CA ILE A 187 6.86 -13.51 -8.51
C ILE A 187 6.02 -13.20 -7.28
N PRO A 188 4.68 -13.00 -7.41
CA PRO A 188 3.81 -12.75 -6.28
C PRO A 188 3.88 -13.88 -5.24
N LYS A 189 3.93 -13.50 -3.96
CA LYS A 189 3.97 -14.42 -2.82
C LYS A 189 2.95 -13.97 -1.78
N GLY A 190 2.23 -14.92 -1.18
CA GLY A 190 1.34 -14.65 -0.06
C GLY A 190 2.13 -14.28 1.20
N VAL A 191 1.91 -13.08 1.72
CA VAL A 191 2.55 -12.58 2.93
C VAL A 191 1.68 -12.92 4.12
N MET A 192 2.17 -13.75 5.05
CA MET A 192 1.44 -14.15 6.24
C MET A 192 1.53 -13.05 7.32
N LEU A 193 0.45 -12.30 7.51
CA LEU A 193 0.33 -11.30 8.57
C LEU A 193 -0.58 -11.82 9.67
N SER A 194 -0.05 -11.93 10.90
CA SER A 194 -0.84 -12.35 12.05
C SER A 194 -1.81 -11.25 12.51
N HIS A 195 -2.79 -11.62 13.35
CA HIS A 195 -3.64 -10.64 14.00
C HIS A 195 -2.83 -9.65 14.81
N ARG A 196 -1.80 -10.13 15.53
CA ARG A 196 -0.89 -9.27 16.30
C ARG A 196 -0.10 -8.31 15.41
N ASN A 197 0.37 -8.73 14.23
CA ASN A 197 1.09 -7.83 13.31
C ASN A 197 0.21 -6.65 12.90
N ILE A 198 -1.04 -6.92 12.50
CA ILE A 198 -1.99 -5.89 12.08
C ILE A 198 -2.36 -4.98 13.25
N VAL A 199 -2.73 -5.54 14.40
CA VAL A 199 -3.09 -4.75 15.60
C VAL A 199 -1.92 -3.89 16.07
N ALA A 200 -0.70 -4.43 16.06
CA ALA A 200 0.50 -3.67 16.38
C ALA A 200 0.64 -2.45 15.47
N ASN A 201 0.53 -2.63 14.15
CA ASN A 201 0.67 -1.52 13.21
C ASN A 201 -0.47 -0.49 13.34
N LEU A 202 -1.69 -0.92 13.60
CA LEU A 202 -2.79 -0.02 13.93
C LEU A 202 -2.50 0.81 15.20
N MET A 203 -1.95 0.20 16.24
CA MET A 203 -1.55 0.91 17.47
C MET A 203 -0.40 1.87 17.23
N GLN A 204 0.64 1.45 16.49
CA GLN A 204 1.81 2.26 16.15
C GLN A 204 1.45 3.54 15.41
N THR A 205 0.45 3.49 14.51
CA THR A 205 -0.01 4.64 13.73
C THR A 205 -1.00 5.55 14.46
N GLN A 206 -1.44 5.17 15.67
CA GLN A 206 -2.43 5.89 16.48
C GLN A 206 -1.86 6.44 17.80
N GLY A 207 -0.64 6.05 18.17
CA GLY A 207 0.01 6.45 19.43
C GLY A 207 0.44 7.92 19.46
N GLU A 208 1.72 8.16 19.70
CA GLU A 208 2.33 9.50 19.78
C GLU A 208 2.25 10.29 18.44
N ILE A 209 1.91 9.62 17.34
CA ILE A 209 1.72 10.25 16.03
C ILE A 209 0.27 10.01 15.56
N PRO A 210 -0.73 10.69 16.13
CA PRO A 210 -2.11 10.50 15.69
C PRO A 210 -2.24 10.89 14.21
N MET A 211 -2.53 9.89 13.37
CA MET A 211 -2.75 10.14 11.94
C MET A 211 -4.19 10.55 11.67
N LEU A 212 -5.13 10.05 12.44
CA LEU A 212 -6.57 10.19 12.25
C LEU A 212 -7.30 10.39 13.57
N THR A 213 -8.45 11.02 13.50
CA THR A 213 -9.41 11.15 14.60
C THR A 213 -10.80 10.66 14.20
N SER A 214 -11.71 10.55 15.16
CA SER A 214 -13.10 10.19 14.87
C SER A 214 -13.81 11.23 14.00
N ASP A 215 -13.37 12.47 13.98
CA ASP A 215 -14.01 13.53 13.20
C ASP A 215 -13.57 13.54 11.73
N ASP A 216 -12.59 12.73 11.39
CA ASP A 216 -12.08 12.67 10.04
C ASP A 216 -13.02 11.96 9.07
N ARG A 217 -13.00 12.46 7.83
CA ARG A 217 -13.59 11.85 6.65
C ARG A 217 -12.48 11.50 5.68
N ILE A 218 -12.32 10.22 5.38
CA ILE A 218 -11.20 9.68 4.63
C ILE A 218 -11.69 9.26 3.25
N ILE A 219 -10.96 9.65 2.19
CA ILE A 219 -11.22 9.09 0.86
C ILE A 219 -10.44 7.78 0.68
N ALA A 220 -11.15 6.72 0.31
CA ALA A 220 -10.60 5.41 0.01
C ALA A 220 -10.55 5.20 -1.51
N VAL A 221 -9.60 5.86 -2.18
CA VAL A 221 -9.31 5.68 -3.60
C VAL A 221 -8.23 4.62 -3.83
N LEU A 222 -7.33 4.42 -2.86
CA LEU A 222 -6.34 3.37 -2.94
C LEU A 222 -6.97 2.01 -2.65
N PRO A 223 -6.59 0.97 -3.42
CA PRO A 223 -7.29 -0.30 -3.39
C PRO A 223 -7.24 -1.02 -2.03
N PHE A 224 -8.38 -1.51 -1.54
CA PHE A 224 -8.46 -2.35 -0.35
C PHE A 224 -7.80 -3.72 -0.53
N PHE A 225 -7.60 -4.17 -1.76
CA PHE A 225 -6.83 -5.40 -2.00
C PHE A 225 -5.33 -5.23 -1.74
N HIS A 226 -4.83 -4.01 -1.65
CA HIS A 226 -3.44 -3.68 -1.33
C HIS A 226 -3.32 -3.30 0.14
N ILE A 227 -2.22 -3.71 0.80
CA ILE A 227 -2.01 -3.54 2.24
C ILE A 227 -2.17 -2.08 2.71
N TYR A 228 -1.81 -1.07 1.90
CA TYR A 228 -2.00 0.33 2.22
C TYR A 228 -3.50 0.69 2.36
N GLY A 229 -4.32 0.33 1.37
CA GLY A 229 -5.76 0.54 1.43
C GLY A 229 -6.43 -0.27 2.55
N MET A 230 -5.99 -1.51 2.72
CA MET A 230 -6.53 -2.46 3.69
C MET A 230 -6.26 -2.06 5.14
N THR A 231 -4.99 -1.82 5.48
CA THR A 231 -4.60 -1.58 6.88
C THR A 231 -4.68 -0.10 7.24
N VAL A 232 -4.08 0.79 6.44
CA VAL A 232 -4.02 2.22 6.80
C VAL A 232 -5.38 2.90 6.63
N ILE A 233 -6.05 2.66 5.48
CA ILE A 233 -7.32 3.35 5.19
C ILE A 233 -8.50 2.63 5.83
N LEU A 234 -8.73 1.36 5.49
CA LEU A 234 -9.92 0.64 5.94
C LEU A 234 -9.84 0.32 7.44
N ALA A 235 -8.86 -0.49 7.86
CA ALA A 235 -8.76 -0.89 9.26
C ALA A 235 -8.40 0.30 10.17
N GLY A 236 -7.45 1.16 9.77
CA GLY A 236 -7.06 2.34 10.54
C GLY A 236 -8.19 3.35 10.70
N GLY A 237 -8.90 3.67 9.60
CA GLY A 237 -10.04 4.58 9.64
C GLY A 237 -11.15 4.08 10.57
N LEU A 238 -11.55 2.81 10.45
CA LEU A 238 -12.58 2.23 11.33
C LEU A 238 -12.14 2.16 12.79
N THR A 239 -10.88 1.85 13.04
CA THR A 239 -10.31 1.78 14.39
C THR A 239 -10.37 3.13 15.12
N GLN A 240 -10.20 4.24 14.38
CA GLN A 240 -10.29 5.61 14.91
C GLN A 240 -11.71 6.16 14.97
N GLY A 241 -12.66 5.47 14.38
CA GLY A 241 -14.03 5.94 14.31
C GLY A 241 -14.26 6.98 13.21
N ALA A 242 -13.37 7.10 12.22
CA ALA A 242 -13.52 7.99 11.08
C ALA A 242 -14.62 7.50 10.11
N THR A 243 -15.09 8.39 9.23
CA THR A 243 -15.98 8.01 8.12
C THR A 243 -15.14 7.76 6.86
N ILE A 244 -15.28 6.61 6.24
CA ILE A 244 -14.56 6.23 5.02
C ILE A 244 -15.49 6.40 3.81
N VAL A 245 -15.05 7.14 2.79
CA VAL A 245 -15.77 7.28 1.52
C VAL A 245 -15.01 6.55 0.42
N THR A 246 -15.59 5.47 -0.13
CA THR A 246 -14.93 4.60 -1.10
C THR A 246 -15.14 5.09 -2.52
N LEU A 247 -14.08 4.98 -3.34
CA LEU A 247 -14.17 5.06 -4.78
C LEU A 247 -13.66 3.76 -5.41
N PRO A 248 -14.42 3.12 -6.31
CA PRO A 248 -14.03 1.84 -6.90
C PRO A 248 -12.89 1.97 -7.91
N ARG A 249 -12.65 3.16 -8.43
CA ARG A 249 -11.55 3.48 -9.34
C ARG A 249 -11.13 4.94 -9.18
N PHE A 250 -9.88 5.24 -9.52
CA PHE A 250 -9.43 6.61 -9.65
C PHE A 250 -9.87 7.22 -10.98
N ASP A 251 -10.52 8.36 -10.89
CA ASP A 251 -10.78 9.32 -11.95
C ASP A 251 -10.62 10.70 -11.30
N LEU A 252 -9.89 11.62 -11.92
CA LEU A 252 -9.51 12.87 -11.26
C LEU A 252 -10.72 13.76 -10.93
N GLU A 253 -11.64 13.91 -11.87
CA GLU A 253 -12.83 14.75 -11.64
C GLU A 253 -13.73 14.14 -10.58
N LEU A 254 -13.99 12.84 -10.65
CA LEU A 254 -14.76 12.11 -9.64
C LEU A 254 -14.10 12.18 -8.26
N PHE A 255 -12.77 12.06 -8.21
CA PHE A 255 -12.01 12.18 -6.96
C PHE A 255 -12.18 13.57 -6.35
N LEU A 256 -12.00 14.65 -7.12
CA LEU A 256 -12.15 16.03 -6.66
C LEU A 256 -13.59 16.33 -6.23
N ARG A 257 -14.58 15.88 -6.99
CA ARG A 257 -16.00 15.97 -6.64
C ARG A 257 -16.29 15.27 -5.32
N THR A 258 -15.74 14.07 -5.11
CA THR A 258 -15.90 13.34 -3.85
C THR A 258 -15.24 14.08 -2.67
N LEU A 259 -14.05 14.66 -2.87
CA LEU A 259 -13.39 15.49 -1.84
C LEU A 259 -14.31 16.64 -1.40
N GLN A 260 -14.94 17.33 -2.36
CA GLN A 260 -15.85 18.43 -2.12
C GLN A 260 -17.17 17.97 -1.46
N ASP A 261 -17.91 17.07 -2.11
CA ASP A 261 -19.29 16.71 -1.74
C ASP A 261 -19.36 16.01 -0.39
N TYR A 262 -18.38 15.18 -0.08
CA TYR A 262 -18.27 14.49 1.21
C TYR A 262 -17.43 15.25 2.24
N ARG A 263 -16.90 16.45 1.88
CA ARG A 263 -16.05 17.27 2.75
C ARG A 263 -14.92 16.46 3.39
N ILE A 264 -14.17 15.79 2.53
CA ILE A 264 -13.05 14.93 2.95
C ILE A 264 -11.99 15.77 3.66
N THR A 265 -11.53 15.30 4.82
CA THR A 265 -10.54 15.99 5.64
C THR A 265 -9.14 15.39 5.48
N TYR A 266 -9.05 14.11 5.09
CA TYR A 266 -7.81 13.34 5.02
C TYR A 266 -7.77 12.48 3.75
N ALA A 267 -6.77 12.72 2.90
CA ALA A 267 -6.60 11.99 1.66
C ALA A 267 -5.33 11.13 1.67
N ASN A 268 -5.51 9.81 1.73
CA ASN A 268 -4.43 8.84 1.50
C ASN A 268 -4.26 8.64 0.01
N VAL A 269 -3.09 8.98 -0.52
CA VAL A 269 -2.82 9.04 -1.95
C VAL A 269 -1.43 8.47 -2.30
N VAL A 270 -1.10 8.52 -3.57
CA VAL A 270 0.21 8.16 -4.13
C VAL A 270 0.76 9.33 -4.94
N PRO A 271 2.09 9.40 -5.22
CA PRO A 271 2.72 10.53 -5.89
C PRO A 271 2.03 11.02 -7.17
N PRO A 272 1.49 10.18 -8.08
CA PRO A 272 0.74 10.66 -9.25
C PRO A 272 -0.51 11.49 -8.89
N ILE A 273 -1.21 11.15 -7.81
CA ILE A 273 -2.36 11.93 -7.34
C ILE A 273 -1.92 13.25 -6.73
N VAL A 274 -0.83 13.25 -5.95
CA VAL A 274 -0.22 14.49 -5.43
C VAL A 274 0.20 15.41 -6.59
N LEU A 275 0.78 14.86 -7.65
CA LEU A 275 1.13 15.61 -8.85
C LEU A 275 -0.09 16.24 -9.52
N ALA A 276 -1.19 15.51 -9.65
CA ALA A 276 -2.44 16.03 -10.18
C ALA A 276 -2.99 17.16 -9.29
N LEU A 277 -3.06 16.97 -7.98
CA LEU A 277 -3.49 17.97 -7.01
C LEU A 277 -2.62 19.24 -7.06
N ALA A 278 -1.31 19.09 -7.21
CA ALA A 278 -0.38 20.21 -7.28
C ALA A 278 -0.45 21.00 -8.60
N LYS A 279 -0.70 20.33 -9.73
CA LYS A 279 -0.45 20.95 -11.06
C LYS A 279 -1.65 20.96 -12.01
N HIS A 280 -2.67 20.09 -11.84
CA HIS A 280 -3.76 20.00 -12.82
C HIS A 280 -4.72 21.20 -12.67
N PRO A 281 -5.09 21.91 -13.79
CA PRO A 281 -5.92 23.11 -13.72
C PRO A 281 -7.30 22.86 -13.09
N ILE A 282 -7.96 21.75 -13.38
CA ILE A 282 -9.30 21.41 -12.92
C ILE A 282 -9.45 21.43 -11.38
N VAL A 283 -8.35 21.28 -10.65
CA VAL A 283 -8.36 21.29 -9.17
C VAL A 283 -8.92 22.62 -8.62
N SER A 284 -8.73 23.71 -9.36
CA SER A 284 -9.21 25.04 -8.96
C SER A 284 -10.72 25.24 -9.11
N ASP A 285 -11.41 24.30 -9.77
CA ASP A 285 -12.86 24.34 -10.00
C ASP A 285 -13.65 23.71 -8.83
N PHE A 286 -12.95 23.15 -7.82
CA PHE A 286 -13.55 22.44 -6.70
C PHE A 286 -13.24 23.12 -5.36
N ASP A 287 -14.21 23.10 -4.44
CA ASP A 287 -14.01 23.52 -3.04
C ASP A 287 -13.37 22.40 -2.23
N LEU A 288 -12.06 22.50 -2.01
CA LEU A 288 -11.28 21.57 -1.21
C LEU A 288 -10.96 22.10 0.20
N SER A 289 -11.65 23.12 0.67
CA SER A 289 -11.38 23.81 1.95
C SER A 289 -11.51 22.91 3.19
N ALA A 290 -12.20 21.76 3.08
CA ALA A 290 -12.29 20.78 4.16
C ALA A 290 -11.03 19.91 4.28
N LEU A 291 -10.24 19.76 3.20
CA LEU A 291 -9.05 18.93 3.19
C LEU A 291 -7.95 19.54 4.05
N ARG A 292 -7.45 18.80 5.02
CA ARG A 292 -6.39 19.24 5.95
C ARG A 292 -5.07 18.55 5.68
N THR A 293 -5.13 17.25 5.33
CA THR A 293 -3.94 16.42 5.19
C THR A 293 -3.99 15.60 3.90
N VAL A 294 -2.90 15.63 3.16
CA VAL A 294 -2.59 14.72 2.05
C VAL A 294 -1.45 13.82 2.50
N PHE A 295 -1.72 12.53 2.63
CA PHE A 295 -0.73 11.55 3.04
C PHE A 295 -0.30 10.68 1.86
N SER A 296 0.97 10.76 1.47
CA SER A 296 1.53 10.03 0.33
C SER A 296 2.33 8.81 0.79
N GLY A 297 2.11 7.68 0.12
CA GLY A 297 2.85 6.45 0.34
C GLY A 297 3.10 5.68 -0.95
N ALA A 298 3.59 4.45 -0.82
CA ALA A 298 3.87 3.48 -1.88
C ALA A 298 5.05 3.80 -2.81
N ALA A 299 5.45 5.07 -2.97
CA ALA A 299 6.60 5.48 -3.76
C ALA A 299 7.19 6.80 -3.20
N PRO A 300 8.47 7.11 -3.45
CA PRO A 300 9.07 8.37 -3.03
C PRO A 300 8.35 9.60 -3.62
N LEU A 301 8.22 10.64 -2.83
CA LEU A 301 7.65 11.93 -3.23
C LEU A 301 8.69 13.03 -3.08
N GLY A 302 9.02 13.72 -4.18
CA GLY A 302 10.04 14.77 -4.17
C GLY A 302 9.56 16.05 -3.48
N ASP A 303 10.47 16.78 -2.83
CA ASP A 303 10.21 17.97 -2.03
C ASP A 303 9.52 19.10 -2.78
N ALA A 304 9.91 19.31 -4.03
CA ALA A 304 9.29 20.32 -4.89
C ALA A 304 7.78 20.05 -5.07
N LEU A 305 7.41 18.78 -5.16
CA LEU A 305 6.00 18.39 -5.32
C LEU A 305 5.23 18.49 -4.01
N VAL A 306 5.87 18.13 -2.88
CA VAL A 306 5.33 18.36 -1.52
C VAL A 306 4.98 19.82 -1.34
N SER A 307 5.96 20.71 -1.56
CA SER A 307 5.80 22.16 -1.39
C SER A 307 4.74 22.76 -2.32
N ALA A 308 4.72 22.33 -3.60
CA ALA A 308 3.74 22.82 -4.57
C ALA A 308 2.30 22.42 -4.20
N CYS A 309 2.09 21.17 -3.74
CA CYS A 309 0.78 20.69 -3.29
C CYS A 309 0.33 21.42 -2.01
N ALA A 310 1.20 21.49 -1.01
CA ALA A 310 0.92 22.16 0.27
C ALA A 310 0.56 23.63 0.08
N THR A 311 1.34 24.35 -0.73
CA THR A 311 1.10 25.79 -1.00
C THR A 311 -0.21 26.02 -1.76
N ARG A 312 -0.50 25.19 -2.78
CA ARG A 312 -1.69 25.35 -3.60
C ARG A 312 -2.99 25.09 -2.85
N LEU A 313 -3.00 24.04 -2.03
CA LEU A 313 -4.22 23.58 -1.35
C LEU A 313 -4.32 24.05 0.11
N HIS A 314 -3.28 24.69 0.64
CA HIS A 314 -3.17 25.05 2.06
C HIS A 314 -3.35 23.87 3.01
N VAL A 315 -2.75 22.72 2.66
CA VAL A 315 -2.83 21.46 3.40
C VAL A 315 -1.46 21.00 3.87
N GLU A 316 -1.43 20.14 4.88
CA GLU A 316 -0.23 19.38 5.19
C GLU A 316 -0.03 18.24 4.18
N VAL A 317 1.18 18.13 3.62
CA VAL A 317 1.57 16.98 2.79
C VAL A 317 2.59 16.16 3.55
N ARG A 318 2.24 14.91 3.83
CA ARG A 318 3.05 14.00 4.64
C ARG A 318 3.40 12.75 3.86
N GLN A 319 4.44 12.07 4.30
CA GLN A 319 4.89 10.81 3.72
C GLN A 319 5.05 9.74 4.79
N GLY A 320 4.96 8.49 4.37
CA GLY A 320 5.30 7.34 5.17
C GLY A 320 5.94 6.25 4.30
N TYR A 321 6.64 5.34 4.95
CA TYR A 321 7.25 4.20 4.31
C TYR A 321 6.77 2.90 4.97
N GLY A 322 6.68 1.87 4.15
CA GLY A 322 6.32 0.54 4.58
C GLY A 322 6.21 -0.45 3.42
N LEU A 323 6.05 -1.71 3.76
CA LEU A 323 5.97 -2.82 2.84
C LEU A 323 4.77 -3.71 3.20
N THR A 324 4.35 -4.58 2.29
CA THR A 324 3.34 -5.60 2.62
C THR A 324 3.81 -6.45 3.79
N GLU A 325 5.09 -6.78 3.81
CA GLU A 325 5.78 -7.59 4.81
C GLU A 325 5.90 -6.91 6.20
N THR A 326 5.50 -5.65 6.32
CA THR A 326 5.55 -4.88 7.59
C THR A 326 4.19 -4.29 8.02
N SER A 327 3.06 -4.74 7.48
CA SER A 327 1.66 -4.56 7.91
C SER A 327 0.97 -3.19 7.74
N PRO A 328 1.30 -2.14 6.98
CA PRO A 328 2.55 -1.99 6.25
C PRO A 328 3.57 -1.04 6.89
N VAL A 329 3.18 -0.13 7.81
CA VAL A 329 3.92 1.10 8.12
C VAL A 329 5.11 0.83 9.05
N THR A 330 6.27 1.36 8.69
CA THR A 330 7.46 1.35 9.55
C THR A 330 7.92 2.75 9.92
N ASN A 331 7.70 3.73 9.02
CA ASN A 331 8.09 5.11 9.20
C ASN A 331 6.96 6.06 8.82
N VAL A 332 6.79 7.13 9.56
CA VAL A 332 5.82 8.19 9.29
C VAL A 332 6.43 9.54 9.59
N HIS A 333 6.25 10.49 8.70
CA HIS A 333 6.56 11.88 8.96
C HIS A 333 5.53 12.44 9.96
N PRO A 334 5.92 12.90 11.17
CA PRO A 334 4.99 13.38 12.19
C PRO A 334 4.27 14.67 11.74
N LEU A 335 3.09 14.97 12.33
CA LEU A 335 2.30 16.16 12.01
C LEU A 335 3.06 17.44 12.31
N GLU A 336 3.56 17.57 13.50
CA GLU A 336 4.28 18.75 13.96
C GLU A 336 5.77 18.42 14.07
N SER A 337 6.49 18.54 12.95
CA SER A 337 7.95 18.47 13.00
C SER A 337 8.51 19.88 13.08
N PRO A 338 9.27 20.21 14.14
CA PRO A 338 10.02 21.47 14.20
C PRO A 338 11.16 21.51 13.19
N PHE A 339 11.46 20.36 12.55
CA PHE A 339 12.52 20.21 11.57
C PHE A 339 11.94 19.99 10.18
N ASN A 340 12.36 20.78 9.22
CA ASN A 340 12.09 20.55 7.83
C ASN A 340 13.07 19.48 7.32
N HIS A 341 12.59 18.25 7.15
CA HIS A 341 13.38 17.12 6.59
C HIS A 341 12.86 16.75 5.20
N PRO A 342 13.23 17.50 4.16
CA PRO A 342 12.78 17.25 2.80
C PRO A 342 13.09 15.81 2.35
N GLY A 343 12.14 15.16 1.66
CA GLY A 343 12.27 13.80 1.13
C GLY A 343 12.39 12.71 2.18
N SER A 344 12.24 13.02 3.46
CA SER A 344 12.22 12.03 4.52
C SER A 344 10.86 11.33 4.62
N VAL A 345 10.89 10.05 4.95
CA VAL A 345 9.69 9.27 5.32
C VAL A 345 9.43 9.29 6.84
N GLY A 346 10.22 10.06 7.58
CA GLY A 346 10.11 10.20 9.03
C GLY A 346 10.94 9.18 9.83
N PRO A 347 10.88 9.26 11.17
CA PRO A 347 11.48 8.30 12.08
C PRO A 347 10.70 6.98 12.09
N LEU A 348 11.27 5.97 12.77
CA LEU A 348 10.62 4.68 13.00
C LEU A 348 9.41 4.83 13.93
N LEU A 349 8.38 4.01 13.67
CA LEU A 349 7.24 3.86 14.58
C LEU A 349 7.63 3.15 15.88
N ALA A 350 6.87 3.37 16.94
CA ALA A 350 7.07 2.77 18.26
C ALA A 350 7.32 1.25 18.21
N GLY A 351 8.27 0.75 18.99
CA GLY A 351 8.64 -0.67 19.04
C GLY A 351 9.26 -1.22 17.76
N THR A 352 9.68 -0.34 16.84
CA THR A 352 10.38 -0.71 15.60
C THR A 352 11.85 -0.40 15.72
N GLU A 353 12.68 -1.33 15.26
CA GLU A 353 14.13 -1.19 15.18
C GLU A 353 14.58 -1.33 13.71
N ALA A 354 15.66 -0.65 13.37
CA ALA A 354 16.27 -0.73 12.05
C ALA A 354 17.80 -0.88 12.13
N ARG A 355 18.34 -1.43 11.04
CA ARG A 355 19.77 -1.39 10.69
C ARG A 355 19.88 -0.92 9.26
N VAL A 356 20.92 -0.16 8.96
CA VAL A 356 21.32 0.18 7.60
C VAL A 356 22.60 -0.59 7.32
N VAL A 357 22.54 -1.54 6.38
CA VAL A 357 23.61 -2.50 6.13
C VAL A 357 24.24 -2.20 4.76
N ASP A 358 25.55 -1.97 4.75
CA ASP A 358 26.31 -1.81 3.52
C ASP A 358 26.24 -3.09 2.68
N THR A 359 25.73 -2.98 1.46
CA THR A 359 25.49 -4.12 0.56
C THR A 359 26.76 -4.76 0.01
N ALA A 360 27.91 -4.08 0.08
CA ALA A 360 29.19 -4.58 -0.38
C ALA A 360 29.92 -5.38 0.70
N THR A 361 29.88 -4.89 1.95
CA THR A 361 30.62 -5.47 3.07
C THR A 361 29.77 -6.37 3.97
N GLY A 362 28.43 -6.21 3.96
CA GLY A 362 27.51 -6.86 4.89
C GLY A 362 27.59 -6.34 6.32
N SER A 363 28.35 -5.29 6.57
CA SER A 363 28.48 -4.62 7.87
C SER A 363 27.49 -3.45 7.98
N ASP A 364 27.27 -2.94 9.20
CA ASP A 364 26.46 -1.73 9.36
C ASP A 364 27.14 -0.55 8.64
N ALA A 365 26.36 0.20 7.87
CA ALA A 365 26.81 1.42 7.21
C ALA A 365 27.09 2.53 8.23
N GLU A 366 28.00 3.44 7.89
CA GLU A 366 28.20 4.65 8.67
C GLU A 366 26.93 5.52 8.63
N ARG A 367 26.67 6.28 9.69
CA ARG A 367 25.53 7.19 9.73
C ARG A 367 25.64 8.24 8.60
N GLY A 368 24.55 8.42 7.85
CA GLY A 368 24.53 9.25 6.65
C GLY A 368 24.97 8.54 5.37
N ALA A 369 25.56 7.35 5.45
CA ALA A 369 25.86 6.53 4.28
C ALA A 369 24.66 5.66 3.87
N PRO A 370 24.49 5.39 2.55
CA PRO A 370 23.43 4.52 2.07
C PRO A 370 23.73 3.04 2.36
N GLY A 371 22.69 2.27 2.68
CA GLY A 371 22.77 0.84 2.84
C GLY A 371 21.39 0.17 2.78
N GLU A 372 21.33 -1.15 2.70
CA GLU A 372 20.07 -1.88 2.73
C GLU A 372 19.41 -1.71 4.10
N LEU A 373 18.14 -1.32 4.10
CA LEU A 373 17.35 -1.18 5.30
C LEU A 373 16.87 -2.55 5.78
N TRP A 374 17.22 -2.90 7.02
CA TRP A 374 16.71 -4.08 7.72
C TRP A 374 15.81 -3.62 8.86
N ILE A 375 14.66 -4.25 9.01
CA ILE A 375 13.63 -3.86 9.99
C ILE A 375 13.33 -5.04 10.93
N ARG A 376 13.14 -4.73 12.20
CA ARG A 376 12.60 -5.65 13.21
C ARG A 376 11.53 -4.93 14.02
N GLY A 377 10.41 -5.60 14.28
CA GLY A 377 9.31 -5.03 15.06
C GLY A 377 8.08 -5.91 15.07
N PRO A 378 7.08 -5.59 15.90
CA PRO A 378 5.89 -6.41 16.08
C PRO A 378 4.99 -6.49 14.83
N GLN A 379 5.13 -5.54 13.91
CA GLN A 379 4.39 -5.47 12.65
C GLN A 379 5.01 -6.31 11.52
N VAL A 380 6.19 -6.91 11.72
CA VAL A 380 6.87 -7.72 10.69
C VAL A 380 6.18 -9.07 10.53
N MET A 381 5.99 -9.49 9.27
CA MET A 381 5.30 -10.73 8.88
C MET A 381 5.84 -12.00 9.56
N LEU A 382 5.01 -13.04 9.58
CA LEU A 382 5.44 -14.39 9.98
C LEU A 382 6.33 -15.06 8.91
N GLY A 383 6.17 -14.68 7.65
CA GLY A 383 6.89 -15.22 6.50
C GLY A 383 6.01 -15.31 5.26
N TYR A 384 6.49 -15.97 4.22
CA TYR A 384 5.73 -16.22 2.99
C TYR A 384 5.03 -17.58 3.04
N PHE A 385 3.75 -17.60 2.71
CA PHE A 385 2.89 -18.79 2.75
C PHE A 385 3.44 -19.89 1.85
N ASN A 386 3.62 -21.09 2.43
CA ASN A 386 4.17 -22.27 1.77
C ASN A 386 5.52 -22.06 1.04
N LYS A 387 6.30 -21.02 1.44
CA LYS A 387 7.59 -20.68 0.80
C LYS A 387 8.69 -20.43 1.84
N PRO A 388 9.12 -21.50 2.57
CA PRO A 388 10.11 -21.36 3.64
C PRO A 388 11.47 -20.85 3.14
N GLU A 389 11.89 -21.24 1.95
CA GLU A 389 13.15 -20.78 1.34
C GLU A 389 13.12 -19.27 1.04
N ALA A 390 11.99 -18.76 0.51
CA ALA A 390 11.84 -17.33 0.27
C ALA A 390 11.80 -16.53 1.59
N THR A 391 11.22 -17.10 2.64
CA THR A 391 11.24 -16.54 3.99
C THR A 391 12.66 -16.47 4.54
N ALA A 392 13.41 -17.57 4.49
CA ALA A 392 14.78 -17.63 4.96
C ALA A 392 15.73 -16.69 4.19
N ALA A 393 15.44 -16.42 2.92
CA ALA A 393 16.24 -15.49 2.11
C ALA A 393 16.11 -14.01 2.57
N CYS A 394 14.95 -13.62 3.13
CA CYS A 394 14.70 -12.24 3.57
C CYS A 394 14.64 -12.06 5.09
N MET A 395 14.57 -13.14 5.87
CA MET A 395 14.58 -13.08 7.34
C MET A 395 15.87 -13.63 7.88
N THR A 396 16.51 -12.91 8.79
CA THR A 396 17.69 -13.45 9.51
C THR A 396 17.24 -14.28 10.72
N THR A 397 18.14 -15.10 11.25
CA THR A 397 17.91 -15.89 12.48
C THR A 397 17.68 -14.99 13.72
N GLU A 398 18.12 -13.74 13.66
CA GLU A 398 17.95 -12.73 14.72
C GLU A 398 16.63 -11.94 14.58
N GLY A 399 15.79 -12.29 13.59
CA GLY A 399 14.48 -11.67 13.36
C GLY A 399 14.52 -10.37 12.54
N TRP A 400 15.61 -10.07 11.84
CA TRP A 400 15.68 -8.94 10.93
C TRP A 400 15.06 -9.28 9.58
N PHE A 401 14.14 -8.46 9.13
CA PHE A 401 13.59 -8.49 7.78
C PHE A 401 14.43 -7.59 6.86
N LYS A 402 15.01 -8.18 5.82
CA LYS A 402 15.75 -7.48 4.75
C LYS A 402 14.77 -6.93 3.75
N THR A 403 14.62 -5.61 3.72
CA THR A 403 13.57 -4.96 2.91
C THR A 403 13.87 -4.98 1.41
N GLY A 404 15.14 -5.08 1.03
CA GLY A 404 15.61 -4.88 -0.33
C GLY A 404 15.57 -3.40 -0.78
N ASP A 405 15.26 -2.48 0.12
CA ASP A 405 15.26 -1.05 -0.13
C ASP A 405 16.52 -0.42 0.48
N VAL A 406 17.09 0.58 -0.20
CA VAL A 406 18.24 1.34 0.26
C VAL A 406 17.76 2.57 0.98
N ALA A 407 18.26 2.79 2.19
CA ALA A 407 17.96 3.96 3.00
C ALA A 407 19.22 4.69 3.44
N VAL A 408 19.05 5.97 3.74
CA VAL A 408 19.99 6.81 4.46
C VAL A 408 19.32 7.30 5.72
N VAL A 409 20.04 7.32 6.84
CA VAL A 409 19.56 7.83 8.13
C VAL A 409 20.42 8.99 8.55
N ASP A 410 19.79 10.13 8.84
CA ASP A 410 20.50 11.31 9.31
C ASP A 410 20.87 11.23 10.82
N GLU A 411 21.54 12.27 11.33
CA GLU A 411 21.98 12.35 12.72
C GLU A 411 20.83 12.33 13.73
N ASN A 412 19.64 12.75 13.31
CA ASN A 412 18.44 12.83 14.14
C ASN A 412 17.55 11.57 14.07
N GLY A 413 17.96 10.55 13.28
CA GLY A 413 17.21 9.31 13.13
C GLY A 413 16.07 9.40 12.10
N TRP A 414 16.13 10.37 11.17
CA TRP A 414 15.19 10.48 10.08
C TRP A 414 15.63 9.67 8.86
N PHE A 415 14.71 8.91 8.29
CA PHE A 415 14.98 8.01 7.19
C PHE A 415 14.60 8.64 5.86
N ARG A 416 15.44 8.42 4.86
CA ARG A 416 15.17 8.69 3.46
C ARG A 416 15.34 7.40 2.67
N ILE A 417 14.30 6.97 1.97
CA ILE A 417 14.39 5.84 1.06
C ILE A 417 14.98 6.34 -0.26
N VAL A 418 16.09 5.75 -0.64
CA VAL A 418 16.86 6.16 -1.83
C VAL A 418 16.34 5.45 -3.07
N ASP A 419 16.30 4.11 -3.03
CA ASP A 419 15.78 3.26 -4.10
C ASP A 419 15.76 1.78 -3.64
N ARG A 420 15.52 0.86 -4.56
CA ARG A 420 15.66 -0.57 -4.33
C ARG A 420 17.05 -1.06 -4.68
N VAL A 421 17.61 -1.96 -3.87
CA VAL A 421 18.94 -2.58 -4.10
C VAL A 421 19.05 -3.12 -5.53
N LYS A 422 17.99 -3.76 -6.06
CA LYS A 422 17.96 -4.37 -7.40
C LYS A 422 17.71 -3.38 -8.54
N GLU A 423 17.21 -2.18 -8.24
CA GLU A 423 16.90 -1.15 -9.23
C GLU A 423 18.03 -0.11 -9.37
N LEU A 424 19.00 -0.12 -8.44
CA LEU A 424 20.16 0.76 -8.52
C LEU A 424 20.98 0.50 -9.81
N ILE A 425 21.28 1.57 -10.52
CA ILE A 425 22.09 1.54 -11.74
C ILE A 425 23.57 1.53 -11.35
N LYS A 426 24.32 0.55 -11.84
CA LYS A 426 25.74 0.34 -11.50
C LYS A 426 26.64 1.03 -12.55
N TYR A 427 26.79 2.35 -12.42
CA TYR A 427 27.62 3.14 -13.30
C TYR A 427 29.09 3.19 -12.84
N LYS A 428 30.02 2.54 -13.57
CA LYS A 428 31.47 2.52 -13.25
C LYS A 428 31.75 2.19 -11.78
N GLY A 429 31.00 1.23 -11.20
CA GLY A 429 31.11 0.83 -9.80
C GLY A 429 30.38 1.74 -8.79
N LEU A 430 29.85 2.88 -9.23
CA LEU A 430 29.03 3.77 -8.41
C LEU A 430 27.55 3.43 -8.55
N GLN A 431 26.79 3.60 -7.48
CA GLN A 431 25.34 3.36 -7.48
C GLN A 431 24.59 4.66 -7.81
N VAL A 432 23.66 4.57 -8.77
CA VAL A 432 22.77 5.67 -9.15
C VAL A 432 21.34 5.24 -8.93
N ALA A 433 20.60 6.00 -8.12
CA ALA A 433 19.21 5.74 -7.81
C ALA A 433 18.29 6.28 -8.93
N PRO A 434 17.52 5.43 -9.64
CA PRO A 434 16.51 5.88 -10.58
C PRO A 434 15.53 6.90 -10.01
N ALA A 435 15.06 6.69 -8.77
CA ALA A 435 14.08 7.56 -8.13
C ALA A 435 14.59 9.01 -7.93
N GLU A 436 15.90 9.21 -7.68
CA GLU A 436 16.51 10.54 -7.59
C GLU A 436 16.42 11.27 -8.95
N LEU A 437 16.71 10.56 -10.03
CA LEU A 437 16.66 11.12 -11.38
C LEU A 437 15.22 11.40 -11.83
N GLU A 438 14.29 10.53 -11.47
CA GLU A 438 12.85 10.71 -11.73
C GLU A 438 12.32 11.95 -10.99
N ALA A 439 12.71 12.17 -9.73
CA ALA A 439 12.33 13.37 -8.98
C ALA A 439 12.85 14.65 -9.64
N VAL A 440 14.11 14.64 -10.14
CA VAL A 440 14.68 15.77 -10.90
C VAL A 440 13.92 16.01 -12.19
N LEU A 441 13.64 14.97 -12.97
CA LEU A 441 12.88 15.06 -14.22
C LEU A 441 11.48 15.64 -13.99
N LEU A 442 10.76 15.16 -12.98
CA LEU A 442 9.41 15.62 -12.64
C LEU A 442 9.35 17.07 -12.12
N SER A 443 10.49 17.64 -11.72
CA SER A 443 10.58 19.07 -11.37
C SER A 443 10.53 19.98 -12.59
N HIS A 444 10.81 19.46 -13.80
CA HIS A 444 10.74 20.24 -15.04
C HIS A 444 9.29 20.56 -15.42
N PRO A 445 8.95 21.82 -15.78
CA PRO A 445 7.56 22.23 -16.07
C PRO A 445 6.95 21.53 -17.28
N SER A 446 7.77 21.18 -18.28
CA SER A 446 7.32 20.52 -19.52
C SER A 446 7.28 19.00 -19.43
N ILE A 447 7.63 18.38 -18.30
CA ILE A 447 7.58 16.93 -18.10
C ILE A 447 6.32 16.57 -17.30
N ALA A 448 5.53 15.67 -17.85
CA ALA A 448 4.30 15.17 -17.23
C ALA A 448 4.56 13.94 -16.34
N ASP A 449 5.44 13.03 -16.79
CA ASP A 449 5.79 11.81 -16.09
C ASP A 449 7.19 11.33 -16.52
N ALA A 450 7.86 10.55 -15.67
CA ALA A 450 9.18 10.02 -16.00
C ALA A 450 9.45 8.69 -15.28
N ALA A 451 10.24 7.83 -15.93
CA ALA A 451 10.82 6.64 -15.32
C ALA A 451 12.29 6.50 -15.79
N VAL A 452 13.15 6.00 -14.92
CA VAL A 452 14.56 5.76 -15.24
C VAL A 452 14.88 4.28 -15.03
N ILE A 453 15.61 3.70 -15.98
CA ILE A 453 16.06 2.30 -15.91
C ILE A 453 17.56 2.18 -16.17
N PRO A 454 18.21 1.09 -15.68
CA PRO A 454 19.53 0.71 -16.14
C PRO A 454 19.49 0.21 -17.60
N VAL A 455 20.47 0.64 -18.39
CA VAL A 455 20.71 0.09 -19.74
C VAL A 455 22.16 -0.37 -19.79
N PRO A 456 22.47 -1.56 -20.33
CA PRO A 456 23.84 -2.03 -20.49
C PRO A 456 24.70 -1.04 -21.31
N ASP A 457 25.95 -0.90 -20.89
CA ASP A 457 26.96 -0.07 -21.58
C ASP A 457 28.33 -0.73 -21.46
N ASP A 458 29.05 -0.86 -22.58
CA ASP A 458 30.30 -1.61 -22.64
C ASP A 458 31.43 -0.99 -21.80
N GLU A 459 31.41 0.34 -21.60
CA GLU A 459 32.45 1.05 -20.85
C GLU A 459 32.05 1.25 -19.36
N ALA A 460 30.78 1.55 -19.13
CA ALA A 460 30.29 1.93 -17.81
C ALA A 460 29.65 0.78 -17.02
N GLY A 461 29.42 -0.38 -17.66
CA GLY A 461 28.61 -1.46 -17.14
C GLY A 461 27.11 -1.18 -17.33
N GLU A 462 26.59 -0.16 -16.68
CA GLU A 462 25.23 0.34 -16.86
C GLU A 462 25.20 1.86 -16.95
N ILE A 463 24.24 2.41 -17.72
CA ILE A 463 23.96 3.85 -17.82
C ILE A 463 22.48 4.13 -17.54
N PRO A 464 22.13 5.30 -16.96
CA PRO A 464 20.75 5.72 -16.80
C PRO A 464 20.11 6.10 -18.13
N LYS A 465 18.96 5.46 -18.47
CA LYS A 465 18.06 5.84 -19.55
C LYS A 465 16.74 6.33 -18.97
N ALA A 466 16.29 7.52 -19.38
CA ALA A 466 15.01 8.09 -18.99
C ALA A 466 13.94 7.85 -20.05
N PHE A 467 12.76 7.37 -19.62
CA PHE A 467 11.52 7.40 -20.38
C PHE A 467 10.70 8.60 -19.90
N VAL A 468 10.34 9.50 -20.80
CA VAL A 468 9.76 10.80 -20.44
C VAL A 468 8.45 11.02 -21.16
N VAL A 469 7.40 11.37 -20.42
CA VAL A 469 6.13 11.83 -20.95
C VAL A 469 6.15 13.36 -20.97
N LEU A 470 5.95 13.95 -22.13
CA LEU A 470 5.98 15.41 -22.30
C LEU A 470 4.60 16.03 -22.08
N ARG A 471 4.61 17.21 -21.46
CA ARG A 471 3.47 18.13 -21.40
C ARG A 471 3.60 19.28 -22.39
N ALA A 472 4.82 19.66 -22.72
CA ALA A 472 5.17 20.64 -23.73
C ALA A 472 6.46 20.21 -24.46
N PRO A 473 6.69 20.66 -25.71
CA PRO A 473 7.85 20.22 -26.50
C PRO A 473 9.19 20.44 -25.79
N LEU A 474 10.02 19.40 -25.79
CA LEU A 474 11.42 19.40 -25.34
C LEU A 474 12.22 18.48 -26.24
N THR A 475 13.51 18.74 -26.38
CA THR A 475 14.44 17.80 -27.03
C THR A 475 15.08 16.88 -26.00
N GLU A 476 15.62 15.73 -26.45
CA GLU A 476 16.39 14.84 -25.58
C GLU A 476 17.61 15.56 -24.97
N ALA A 477 18.27 16.44 -25.76
CA ALA A 477 19.38 17.23 -25.29
C ALA A 477 19.00 18.20 -24.16
N ASP A 478 17.82 18.84 -24.24
CA ASP A 478 17.32 19.72 -23.19
C ASP A 478 17.05 18.94 -21.90
N VAL A 479 16.45 17.76 -22.01
CA VAL A 479 16.18 16.88 -20.84
C VAL A 479 17.50 16.45 -20.19
N MET A 480 18.47 16.00 -20.98
CA MET A 480 19.79 15.59 -20.48
C MET A 480 20.55 16.75 -19.83
N ALA A 481 20.52 17.93 -20.44
CA ALA A 481 21.17 19.15 -19.90
C ALA A 481 20.52 19.54 -18.57
N PHE A 482 19.18 19.57 -18.51
CA PHE A 482 18.44 19.88 -17.28
C PHE A 482 18.82 18.99 -16.10
N VAL A 483 18.91 17.67 -16.33
CA VAL A 483 19.36 16.73 -15.29
C VAL A 483 20.83 16.95 -14.95
N ALA A 484 21.68 17.12 -15.96
CA ALA A 484 23.13 17.27 -15.76
C ALA A 484 23.54 18.46 -14.91
N GLU A 485 22.76 19.55 -14.91
CA GLU A 485 22.97 20.72 -14.07
C GLU A 485 22.63 20.50 -12.59
N ARG A 486 21.84 19.46 -12.28
CA ARG A 486 21.22 19.24 -10.95
C ARG A 486 21.75 18.02 -10.22
N VAL A 487 22.55 17.20 -10.87
CA VAL A 487 23.10 15.98 -10.29
C VAL A 487 24.61 15.87 -10.50
N SER A 488 25.27 15.05 -9.69
CA SER A 488 26.69 14.73 -9.85
C SER A 488 26.95 14.09 -11.22
N SER A 489 28.16 14.27 -11.76
CA SER A 489 28.50 13.86 -13.14
C SER A 489 28.27 12.38 -13.44
N TYR A 490 28.41 11.50 -12.45
CA TYR A 490 28.18 10.07 -12.62
C TYR A 490 26.69 9.69 -12.64
N LYS A 491 25.81 10.54 -12.09
CA LYS A 491 24.34 10.33 -12.03
C LYS A 491 23.60 10.80 -13.28
N LYS A 492 24.26 11.46 -14.23
CA LYS A 492 23.59 12.05 -15.40
C LYS A 492 22.80 11.01 -16.20
N VAL A 493 21.60 11.37 -16.64
CA VAL A 493 20.87 10.65 -17.68
C VAL A 493 21.68 10.70 -18.98
N ARG A 494 21.83 9.55 -19.65
CA ARG A 494 22.66 9.40 -20.85
C ARG A 494 21.89 9.02 -22.09
N ARG A 495 20.66 8.53 -21.92
CA ARG A 495 19.71 8.28 -23.00
C ARG A 495 18.33 8.76 -22.57
N VAL A 496 17.57 9.28 -23.51
CA VAL A 496 16.18 9.72 -23.30
C VAL A 496 15.34 9.08 -24.38
N GLU A 497 14.13 8.65 -24.02
CA GLU A 497 13.11 8.21 -24.96
C GLU A 497 11.78 8.85 -24.55
N PHE A 498 11.11 9.49 -25.52
CA PHE A 498 9.78 10.04 -25.28
C PHE A 498 8.72 8.95 -25.47
N VAL A 499 7.80 8.86 -24.52
CA VAL A 499 6.73 7.87 -24.47
C VAL A 499 5.40 8.53 -24.16
N ASP A 500 4.29 7.86 -24.55
CA ASP A 500 2.94 8.36 -24.28
C ASP A 500 2.54 8.16 -22.81
N ALA A 501 3.07 7.10 -22.15
CA ALA A 501 2.78 6.79 -20.75
C ALA A 501 3.92 5.98 -20.10
N VAL A 502 4.13 6.20 -18.80
CA VAL A 502 4.95 5.35 -17.94
C VAL A 502 4.09 4.24 -17.36
N PRO A 503 4.47 2.94 -17.51
CA PRO A 503 3.69 1.85 -16.95
C PRO A 503 3.73 1.87 -15.42
N LYS A 504 2.54 1.84 -14.78
CA LYS A 504 2.38 1.85 -13.33
C LYS A 504 1.41 0.78 -12.84
N SER A 505 1.64 0.31 -11.63
CA SER A 505 0.68 -0.55 -10.92
C SER A 505 -0.55 0.26 -10.47
N PRO A 506 -1.66 -0.40 -10.08
CA PRO A 506 -2.81 0.27 -9.48
C PRO A 506 -2.49 1.08 -8.22
N SER A 507 -1.42 0.72 -7.52
CA SER A 507 -0.91 1.48 -6.37
C SER A 507 0.04 2.62 -6.78
N GLY A 508 0.13 2.97 -8.08
CA GLY A 508 0.95 4.08 -8.59
C GLY A 508 2.45 3.80 -8.70
N LYS A 509 2.90 2.58 -8.45
CA LYS A 509 4.32 2.19 -8.49
C LYS A 509 4.76 1.96 -9.93
N ILE A 510 5.91 2.53 -10.33
CA ILE A 510 6.49 2.34 -11.67
C ILE A 510 6.84 0.86 -11.88
N LEU A 511 6.40 0.30 -13.01
CA LEU A 511 6.68 -1.08 -13.42
C LEU A 511 7.94 -1.12 -14.30
N ARG A 512 9.11 -0.80 -13.72
CA ARG A 512 10.39 -0.70 -14.45
C ARG A 512 10.74 -1.96 -15.23
N ARG A 513 10.33 -3.14 -14.73
CA ARG A 513 10.54 -4.41 -15.44
C ARG A 513 9.97 -4.37 -16.87
N MET A 514 8.79 -3.78 -17.06
CA MET A 514 8.19 -3.67 -18.41
C MET A 514 9.02 -2.80 -19.34
N LEU A 515 9.62 -1.71 -18.82
CA LEU A 515 10.51 -0.84 -19.59
C LEU A 515 11.84 -1.54 -19.92
N VAL A 516 12.41 -2.28 -18.97
CA VAL A 516 13.62 -3.09 -19.21
C VAL A 516 13.37 -4.19 -20.24
N GLU A 517 12.22 -4.87 -20.18
CA GLU A 517 11.85 -5.90 -21.17
C GLU A 517 11.62 -5.28 -22.57
N ARG A 518 11.06 -4.09 -22.64
CA ARG A 518 10.91 -3.32 -23.89
C ARG A 518 12.27 -2.97 -24.47
N GLU A 519 13.18 -2.43 -23.66
CA GLU A 519 14.55 -2.06 -24.07
C GLU A 519 15.35 -3.25 -24.61
N ARG A 520 15.20 -4.44 -24.02
CA ARG A 520 15.88 -5.66 -24.49
C ARG A 520 15.39 -6.17 -25.84
N LYS A 521 14.19 -5.76 -26.26
CA LYS A 521 13.57 -6.16 -27.53
C LYS A 521 13.84 -5.15 -28.66
N SER A 522 14.31 -3.95 -28.31
CA SER A 522 14.71 -2.87 -29.23
C SER A 522 16.14 -3.06 -29.68
#